data_e112798df114cc4e926cd81654e7c94b
#
_entry.id   e112798df114cc4e926cd81654e7c94b
#
_cell.length_a   1.000
_cell.length_b   1.000
_cell.length_c   1.000
_cell.angle_alpha   90.00
_cell.angle_beta   90.00
_cell.angle_gamma   90.00
#
_symmetry.space_group_name_H-M   'P 1'
#
loop_
_entity.id
_entity.type
_entity.pdbx_description
1 polymer ?
#
loop_
_entity_poly.entity_id
_entity_poly.type
_entity_poly.pdbx_seq_one_letter_code
_entity_poly.pdbx_strand_id
1 'polypeptide(L)'
;MARLDLGDDFDLARQMDPSTYGMQRERLTTLFLTRTREEWNEILEYSDACYAPVLTMHEAAEHPHNLARGTFVEEFGVRQPAPAPRFSRTPGSIQGAPPWERRICFYG
;
A
#
# COMPACT_ATOMS: atom_id res chain seq x y z
N MET A 1 -10.42 -17.87 2.67
CA MET A 1 -10.38 -18.07 4.15
C MET A 1 -9.48 -19.22 4.59
N ALA A 2 -9.32 -20.28 3.79
CA ALA A 2 -8.46 -21.42 4.13
C ALA A 2 -6.94 -21.10 4.30
N ARG A 3 -6.49 -19.89 4.00
CA ARG A 3 -5.08 -19.48 4.14
C ARG A 3 -4.75 -18.79 5.47
N LEU A 4 -5.79 -18.35 6.18
CA LEU A 4 -5.68 -17.87 7.54
C LEU A 4 -6.27 -18.95 8.43
N ASP A 5 -5.47 -19.62 9.21
CA ASP A 5 -5.93 -20.60 10.20
C ASP A 5 -6.62 -19.85 11.36
N LEU A 6 -7.85 -19.41 11.11
CA LEU A 6 -8.65 -18.65 12.07
C LEU A 6 -9.29 -19.55 13.13
N GLY A 7 -9.24 -20.87 12.92
CA GLY A 7 -9.91 -21.84 13.77
C GLY A 7 -11.44 -21.79 13.65
N ASP A 8 -12.10 -22.76 14.28
CA ASP A 8 -13.57 -22.88 14.25
C ASP A 8 -14.30 -21.77 15.05
N ASP A 9 -13.57 -21.06 15.89
CA ASP A 9 -14.11 -20.00 16.75
C ASP A 9 -14.39 -18.68 16.02
N PHE A 10 -13.88 -18.54 14.78
CA PHE A 10 -14.10 -17.33 13.99
C PHE A 10 -15.40 -17.45 13.19
N ASP A 11 -16.50 -17.00 13.78
CA ASP A 11 -17.82 -17.04 13.15
C ASP A 11 -17.98 -15.97 12.07
N LEU A 12 -17.71 -16.37 10.82
CA LEU A 12 -17.89 -15.53 9.63
C LEU A 12 -19.34 -15.07 9.43
N ALA A 13 -20.33 -15.85 9.89
CA ALA A 13 -21.74 -15.46 9.78
C ALA A 13 -22.05 -14.20 10.60
N ARG A 14 -21.26 -13.92 11.63
CA ARG A 14 -21.39 -12.75 12.49
C ARG A 14 -20.43 -11.60 12.15
N GLN A 15 -19.79 -11.62 11.00
CA GLN A 15 -18.83 -10.58 10.61
C GLN A 15 -19.43 -9.16 10.55
N MET A 16 -20.75 -9.05 10.38
CA MET A 16 -21.47 -7.77 10.33
C MET A 16 -22.13 -7.39 11.68
N ASP A 17 -21.95 -8.19 12.72
CA ASP A 17 -22.49 -7.92 14.06
C ASP A 17 -21.51 -7.05 14.87
N PRO A 18 -21.85 -5.77 15.15
CA PRO A 18 -20.96 -4.86 15.87
C PRO A 18 -20.55 -5.37 17.27
N SER A 19 -21.39 -6.21 17.91
CA SER A 19 -21.09 -6.76 19.24
C SER A 19 -19.87 -7.70 19.23
N THR A 20 -19.50 -8.23 18.07
CA THR A 20 -18.37 -9.16 17.90
C THR A 20 -17.07 -8.46 17.47
N TYR A 21 -17.10 -7.17 17.07
CA TYR A 21 -15.93 -6.49 16.48
C TYR A 21 -14.73 -6.42 17.42
N GLY A 22 -14.93 -6.24 18.71
CA GLY A 22 -13.85 -6.25 19.70
C GLY A 22 -13.08 -7.57 19.69
N MET A 23 -13.81 -8.67 19.85
CA MET A 23 -13.24 -10.03 19.86
C MET A 23 -12.58 -10.38 18.51
N GLN A 24 -13.23 -10.05 17.39
CA GLN A 24 -12.68 -10.30 16.05
C GLN A 24 -11.37 -9.53 15.82
N ARG A 25 -11.30 -8.27 16.25
CA ARG A 25 -10.08 -7.45 16.17
C ARG A 25 -8.95 -8.07 16.98
N GLU A 26 -9.19 -8.47 18.22
CA GLU A 26 -8.19 -9.10 19.08
C GLU A 26 -7.67 -10.40 18.45
N ARG A 27 -8.58 -11.23 17.93
CA ARG A 27 -8.22 -12.48 17.27
C ARG A 27 -7.35 -12.26 16.04
N LEU A 28 -7.74 -11.34 15.15
CA LEU A 28 -6.96 -10.98 13.98
C LEU A 28 -5.61 -10.36 14.35
N THR A 29 -5.58 -9.49 15.36
CA THR A 29 -4.34 -8.90 15.85
C THR A 29 -3.37 -9.98 16.32
N THR A 30 -3.85 -10.92 17.14
CA THR A 30 -3.04 -12.05 17.62
C THR A 30 -2.51 -12.89 16.46
N LEU A 31 -3.36 -13.19 15.48
CA LEU A 31 -2.97 -13.95 14.31
C LEU A 31 -1.88 -13.22 13.50
N PHE A 32 -2.09 -11.93 13.17
CA PHE A 32 -1.13 -11.18 12.37
C PHE A 32 0.20 -10.94 13.09
N LEU A 33 0.24 -10.92 14.41
CA LEU A 33 1.48 -10.86 15.21
C LEU A 33 2.29 -12.16 15.19
N THR A 34 1.76 -13.27 14.66
CA THR A 34 2.50 -14.54 14.60
C THR A 34 3.57 -14.58 13.51
N ARG A 35 3.54 -13.65 12.56
CA ARG A 35 4.45 -13.59 11.41
C ARG A 35 4.82 -12.16 11.07
N THR A 36 5.92 -12.00 10.36
CA THR A 36 6.33 -10.72 9.79
C THR A 36 5.44 -10.32 8.61
N ARG A 37 5.49 -9.05 8.19
CA ARG A 37 4.80 -8.57 7.00
C ARG A 37 5.24 -9.34 5.74
N GLU A 38 6.52 -9.62 5.63
CA GLU A 38 7.11 -10.35 4.50
C GLU A 38 6.56 -11.78 4.40
N GLU A 39 6.49 -12.50 5.52
CA GLU A 39 5.91 -13.84 5.58
C GLU A 39 4.41 -13.83 5.23
N TRP A 40 3.67 -12.80 5.66
CA TRP A 40 2.27 -12.64 5.28
C TRP A 40 2.11 -12.29 3.80
N ASN A 41 3.02 -11.52 3.21
CA ASN A 41 3.04 -11.23 1.78
C ASN A 41 3.16 -12.53 0.97
N GLU A 42 4.08 -13.42 1.33
CA GLU A 42 4.26 -14.71 0.64
C GLU A 42 2.99 -15.58 0.66
N ILE A 43 2.20 -15.49 1.72
CA ILE A 43 0.97 -16.28 1.88
C ILE A 43 -0.23 -15.66 1.15
N LEU A 44 -0.36 -14.34 1.21
CA LEU A 44 -1.60 -13.64 0.86
C LEU A 44 -1.51 -12.84 -0.43
N GLU A 45 -0.32 -12.34 -0.81
CA GLU A 45 -0.14 -11.60 -2.04
C GLU A 45 -0.43 -12.48 -3.26
N TYR A 46 -1.01 -11.90 -4.28
CA TYR A 46 -1.46 -12.63 -5.50
C TYR A 46 -2.52 -13.71 -5.25
N SER A 47 -3.17 -13.70 -4.10
CA SER A 47 -4.35 -14.52 -3.82
C SER A 47 -5.64 -13.68 -4.00
N ASP A 48 -6.80 -14.31 -3.89
CA ASP A 48 -8.12 -13.62 -3.88
C ASP A 48 -8.51 -13.08 -2.49
N ALA A 49 -7.53 -12.90 -1.59
CA ALA A 49 -7.77 -12.49 -0.21
C ALA A 49 -8.02 -10.97 -0.03
N CYS A 50 -8.09 -10.19 -1.10
CA CYS A 50 -8.17 -8.72 -1.04
C CYS A 50 -7.10 -8.11 -0.11
N TYR A 51 -5.89 -8.63 -0.20
CA TYR A 51 -4.75 -8.26 0.63
C TYR A 51 -3.81 -7.32 -0.13
N ALA A 52 -3.27 -6.33 0.55
CA ALA A 52 -2.13 -5.55 0.09
C ALA A 52 -1.26 -5.15 1.30
N PRO A 53 0.08 -5.19 1.17
CA PRO A 53 0.96 -4.73 2.24
C PRO A 53 0.87 -3.21 2.42
N VAL A 54 0.96 -2.75 3.67
CA VAL A 54 1.18 -1.34 3.97
C VAL A 54 2.67 -1.06 3.83
N LEU A 55 3.03 -0.23 2.87
CA LEU A 55 4.40 0.12 2.53
C LEU A 55 4.75 1.51 3.05
N THR A 56 6.01 1.71 3.40
CA THR A 56 6.57 3.06 3.57
C THR A 56 6.64 3.78 2.22
N MET A 57 6.79 5.10 2.21
CA MET A 57 6.91 5.88 0.96
C MET A 57 8.10 5.43 0.11
N HIS A 58 9.20 5.03 0.75
CA HIS A 58 10.38 4.52 0.07
C HIS A 58 10.11 3.16 -0.59
N GLU A 59 9.57 2.20 0.16
CA GLU A 59 9.21 0.87 -0.35
C GLU A 59 8.16 0.95 -1.46
N ALA A 60 7.20 1.86 -1.35
CA ALA A 60 6.17 2.03 -2.37
C ALA A 60 6.74 2.41 -3.73
N ALA A 61 7.80 3.23 -3.75
CA ALA A 61 8.46 3.63 -4.99
C ALA A 61 9.24 2.47 -5.67
N GLU A 62 9.63 1.46 -4.90
CA GLU A 62 10.40 0.31 -5.36
C GLU A 62 9.54 -0.96 -5.53
N HIS A 63 8.28 -0.89 -5.14
CA HIS A 63 7.37 -2.03 -5.25
C HIS A 63 7.16 -2.44 -6.71
N PRO A 64 7.27 -3.75 -7.07
CA PRO A 64 7.21 -4.23 -8.46
C PRO A 64 5.97 -3.76 -9.22
N HIS A 65 4.80 -3.73 -8.58
CA HIS A 65 3.58 -3.22 -9.19
C HIS A 65 3.69 -1.75 -9.57
N ASN A 66 4.24 -0.91 -8.69
CA ASN A 66 4.39 0.53 -8.93
C ASN A 66 5.45 0.82 -9.98
N LEU A 67 6.55 0.04 -10.02
CA LEU A 67 7.56 0.10 -11.06
C LEU A 67 6.98 -0.27 -12.42
N ALA A 68 6.27 -1.39 -12.52
CA ALA A 68 5.65 -1.84 -13.77
C ALA A 68 4.63 -0.84 -14.31
N ARG A 69 3.93 -0.11 -13.44
CA ARG A 69 2.98 0.93 -13.82
C ARG A 69 3.62 2.31 -14.03
N GLY A 70 4.92 2.50 -13.72
CA GLY A 70 5.55 3.81 -13.73
C GLY A 70 4.80 4.82 -12.86
N THR A 71 4.41 4.39 -11.64
CA THR A 71 3.66 5.22 -10.68
C THR A 71 4.51 6.35 -10.14
N PHE A 72 5.82 6.14 -10.08
CA PHE A 72 6.81 7.15 -9.70
C PHE A 72 7.76 7.41 -10.87
N VAL A 73 8.18 8.65 -10.99
CA VAL A 73 9.15 9.11 -11.98
C VAL A 73 10.23 9.93 -11.29
N GLU A 74 11.40 9.99 -11.91
CA GLU A 74 12.49 10.85 -11.46
C GLU A 74 12.63 12.01 -12.44
N GLU A 75 12.19 13.19 -12.03
CA GLU A 75 12.31 14.42 -12.82
C GLU A 75 12.82 15.56 -11.94
N PHE A 76 13.67 16.38 -12.51
CA PHE A 76 14.34 17.48 -11.81
C PHE A 76 15.16 17.01 -10.58
N GLY A 77 15.74 15.80 -10.64
CA GLY A 77 16.52 15.22 -9.55
C GLY A 77 15.68 14.72 -8.36
N VAL A 78 14.36 14.69 -8.48
CA VAL A 78 13.44 14.26 -7.41
C VAL A 78 12.58 13.10 -7.88
N ARG A 79 12.55 12.04 -7.07
CA ARG A 79 11.57 10.95 -7.25
C ARG A 79 10.22 11.42 -6.72
N GLN A 80 9.22 11.42 -7.59
CA GLN A 80 7.89 11.93 -7.29
C GLN A 80 6.82 11.11 -8.02
N PRO A 81 5.55 11.16 -7.58
CA PRO A 81 4.46 10.50 -8.29
C PRO A 81 4.33 11.02 -9.72
N ALA A 82 4.14 10.10 -10.66
CA ALA A 82 3.79 10.45 -12.04
C ALA A 82 2.42 11.14 -12.08
N PRO A 83 2.17 12.03 -13.07
CA PRO A 83 0.87 12.65 -13.24
C PRO A 83 -0.26 11.64 -13.38
N ALA A 84 -1.37 11.87 -12.67
CA ALA A 84 -2.59 11.09 -12.72
C ALA A 84 -3.81 12.03 -12.73
N PRO A 85 -4.90 11.61 -13.41
CA PRO A 85 -5.08 10.42 -14.23
C PRO A 85 -4.31 10.47 -15.56
N ARG A 86 -4.06 9.31 -16.16
CA ARG A 86 -3.33 9.19 -17.43
C ARG A 86 -4.33 9.21 -18.61
N PHE A 87 -4.43 10.36 -19.25
CA PHE A 87 -5.29 10.51 -20.43
C PHE A 87 -4.50 10.19 -21.70
N SER A 88 -5.14 9.46 -22.65
CA SER A 88 -4.48 9.07 -23.91
C SER A 88 -4.25 10.23 -24.86
N ARG A 89 -5.13 11.25 -24.88
CA ARG A 89 -5.04 12.40 -25.78
C ARG A 89 -4.39 13.63 -25.17
N THR A 90 -4.48 13.78 -23.86
CA THR A 90 -3.95 14.94 -23.12
C THR A 90 -3.20 14.45 -21.88
N PRO A 91 -2.03 13.80 -22.07
CA PRO A 91 -1.25 13.32 -20.92
C PRO A 91 -0.81 14.49 -20.04
N GLY A 92 -0.90 14.29 -18.73
CA GLY A 92 -0.35 15.24 -17.77
C GLY A 92 1.18 15.24 -17.81
N SER A 93 1.80 16.36 -17.49
CA SER A 93 3.26 16.49 -17.36
C SER A 93 3.62 17.26 -16.09
N ILE A 94 4.82 17.00 -15.58
CA ILE A 94 5.38 17.73 -14.44
C ILE A 94 5.98 19.03 -15.01
N GLN A 95 5.56 20.19 -14.47
CA GLN A 95 5.87 21.50 -15.03
C GLN A 95 7.13 22.14 -14.44
N GLY A 96 7.80 21.50 -13.49
CA GLY A 96 9.04 22.00 -12.89
C GLY A 96 9.36 21.34 -11.56
N ALA A 97 10.51 21.72 -11.02
CA ALA A 97 10.98 21.25 -9.72
C ALA A 97 9.97 21.56 -8.59
N PRO A 98 9.88 20.70 -7.55
CA PRO A 98 9.03 20.95 -6.39
C PRO A 98 9.30 22.31 -5.74
N PRO A 99 8.29 22.98 -5.17
CA PRO A 99 8.45 24.35 -4.65
C PRO A 99 9.50 24.51 -3.53
N TRP A 100 9.78 23.46 -2.77
CA TRP A 100 10.78 23.49 -1.70
C TRP A 100 12.21 23.58 -2.22
N GLU A 101 12.51 23.02 -3.40
CA GLU A 101 13.83 23.20 -4.03
C GLU A 101 14.05 24.61 -4.53
N ARG A 102 13.00 25.29 -4.98
CA ARG A 102 13.10 26.69 -5.39
C ARG A 102 13.43 27.66 -4.25
N ARG A 103 13.15 27.28 -2.98
CA ARG A 103 13.46 28.09 -1.82
C ARG A 103 14.91 28.01 -1.35
N ILE A 104 15.61 26.95 -1.70
CA ILE A 104 17.03 26.78 -1.32
C ILE A 104 17.97 27.68 -2.15
N CYS A 105 17.50 28.14 -3.33
CA CYS A 105 18.26 29.05 -4.18
C CYS A 105 18.22 30.53 -3.75
N PHE A 106 17.52 30.91 -2.68
CA PHE A 106 17.37 32.31 -2.26
C PHE A 106 18.15 32.67 -0.99
N TYR A 107 19.01 31.80 -0.48
CA TYR A 107 19.97 32.13 0.58
C TYR A 107 21.39 31.77 0.11
N GLY A 108 21.87 32.57 -0.82
CA GLY A 108 23.25 32.70 -1.18
C GLY A 108 23.61 34.18 -1.22
#